data_3f9c07e6db6cee4a2f85b69bfb378baf
#
_entry.id   3f9c07e6db6cee4a2f85b69bfb378baf
#
_cell.length_a   1.000
_cell.length_b   1.000
_cell.length_c   1.000
_cell.angle_alpha   90.00
_cell.angle_beta   90.00
_cell.angle_gamma   90.00
#
_symmetry.space_group_name_H-M   'P 1'
#
loop_
_entity.id
_entity.type
_entity.pdbx_description
1 polymer ?
#
loop_
_entity_poly.entity_id
_entity_poly.type
_entity_poly.pdbx_seq_one_letter_code
_entity_poly.pdbx_strand_id
1 'polypeptide(L)'
;MAGIKSLAKDTAIYGLSSIVGRFLNYLLVPLYTAVLPAASGGYGVVSNVYAYTALILVLLTFGMETGFFRFANKSDEDAQKVYANSLLFVGGLSLLFVVLCMAFLHPLSALLEYPDHPDYIAMMVCVVALDSFQCIPFAYLRYKKRPVKFAAIKLLNIIGNILLNLFFLLVCPWLDVYAHETVSWFYNPDYLVGYIFVSNLIMSALQMFFFIPELRGVSYRMDKVLMKRMINYS
;
A
#
# COMPACT_ATOMS: atom_id res chain seq x y z
N MET A 1 21.42 -30.49 3.28
CA MET A 1 21.48 -29.78 1.98
C MET A 1 20.10 -29.39 1.41
N ALA A 2 19.03 -30.17 1.61
CA ALA A 2 17.69 -29.80 1.16
C ALA A 2 17.18 -28.47 1.78
N GLY A 3 17.42 -28.19 3.06
CA GLY A 3 16.98 -26.98 3.73
C GLY A 3 17.60 -25.68 3.21
N ILE A 4 18.89 -25.70 2.81
CA ILE A 4 19.58 -24.51 2.29
C ILE A 4 19.05 -24.16 0.89
N LYS A 5 18.79 -25.16 0.03
CA LYS A 5 18.22 -24.94 -1.30
C LYS A 5 16.80 -24.37 -1.23
N SER A 6 15.98 -24.87 -0.30
CA SER A 6 14.63 -24.35 -0.06
C SER A 6 14.67 -22.89 0.44
N LEU A 7 15.54 -22.61 1.42
CA LEU A 7 15.70 -21.26 1.96
C LEU A 7 16.19 -20.27 0.89
N ALA A 8 17.17 -20.66 0.08
CA ALA A 8 17.66 -19.84 -1.02
C ALA A 8 16.57 -19.57 -2.06
N LYS A 9 15.75 -20.57 -2.42
CA LYS A 9 14.63 -20.43 -3.33
C LYS A 9 13.58 -19.45 -2.77
N ASP A 10 13.18 -19.59 -1.51
CA ASP A 10 12.19 -18.72 -0.87
C ASP A 10 12.71 -17.29 -0.81
N THR A 11 13.97 -17.09 -0.40
CA THR A 11 14.60 -15.76 -0.35
C THR A 11 14.68 -15.13 -1.74
N ALA A 12 15.01 -15.92 -2.78
CA ALA A 12 15.04 -15.44 -4.16
C ALA A 12 13.65 -15.00 -4.63
N ILE A 13 12.58 -15.73 -4.31
CA ILE A 13 11.20 -15.36 -4.68
C ILE A 13 10.79 -14.04 -3.99
N TYR A 14 11.06 -13.89 -2.69
CA TYR A 14 10.75 -12.65 -1.96
C TYR A 14 11.56 -11.45 -2.49
N GLY A 15 12.86 -11.63 -2.70
CA GLY A 15 13.74 -10.58 -3.21
C GLY A 15 13.39 -10.18 -4.63
N LEU A 16 13.26 -11.17 -5.53
CA LEU A 16 12.97 -10.93 -6.94
C LEU A 16 11.60 -10.25 -7.13
N SER A 17 10.54 -10.72 -6.44
CA SER A 17 9.23 -10.06 -6.53
C SER A 17 9.27 -8.60 -6.08
N SER A 18 10.08 -8.26 -5.09
CA SER A 18 10.23 -6.89 -4.61
C SER A 18 11.04 -6.02 -5.59
N ILE A 19 12.09 -6.56 -6.20
CA ILE A 19 12.93 -5.86 -7.19
C ILE A 19 12.15 -5.64 -8.48
N VAL A 20 11.52 -6.70 -9.00
CA VAL A 20 10.67 -6.63 -10.21
C VAL A 20 9.55 -5.61 -10.00
N GLY A 21 8.94 -5.59 -8.82
CA GLY A 21 7.91 -4.63 -8.49
C GLY A 21 8.37 -3.17 -8.57
N ARG A 22 9.54 -2.88 -8.02
CA ARG A 22 10.12 -1.52 -8.11
C ARG A 22 10.45 -1.14 -9.55
N PHE A 23 11.02 -2.06 -10.31
CA PHE A 23 11.35 -1.84 -11.71
C PHE A 23 10.09 -1.58 -12.55
N LEU A 24 9.04 -2.37 -12.38
CA LEU A 24 7.78 -2.20 -13.10
C LEU A 24 7.11 -0.85 -12.79
N ASN A 25 7.09 -0.43 -11.51
CA ASN A 25 6.58 0.89 -11.15
C ASN A 25 7.43 2.03 -11.74
N TYR A 26 8.76 1.84 -11.85
CA TYR A 26 9.63 2.83 -12.48
C TYR A 26 9.33 3.02 -13.98
N LEU A 27 8.82 1.99 -14.66
CA LEU A 27 8.38 2.10 -16.06
C LEU A 27 7.19 3.05 -16.26
N LEU A 28 6.44 3.39 -15.22
CA LEU A 28 5.36 4.39 -15.30
C LEU A 28 5.89 5.83 -15.33
N VAL A 29 7.12 6.09 -14.89
CA VAL A 29 7.69 7.45 -14.86
C VAL A 29 7.75 8.11 -16.25
N PRO A 30 8.27 7.46 -17.31
CA PRO A 30 8.22 7.99 -18.66
C PRO A 30 6.80 8.28 -19.14
N LEU A 31 5.82 7.42 -18.80
CA LEU A 31 4.42 7.67 -19.14
C LEU A 31 3.90 8.93 -18.45
N TYR A 32 4.12 9.07 -17.14
CA TYR A 32 3.66 10.23 -16.38
C TYR A 32 4.28 11.53 -16.90
N THR A 33 5.57 11.53 -17.20
CA THR A 33 6.25 12.71 -17.73
C THR A 33 5.81 13.09 -19.15
N ALA A 34 5.35 12.11 -19.96
CA ALA A 34 4.87 12.34 -21.31
C ALA A 34 3.41 12.81 -21.35
N VAL A 35 2.57 12.33 -20.43
CA VAL A 35 1.11 12.53 -20.49
C VAL A 35 0.62 13.64 -19.57
N LEU A 36 1.26 13.83 -18.40
CA LEU A 36 0.80 14.83 -17.43
C LEU A 36 1.21 16.25 -17.88
N PRO A 37 0.25 17.19 -17.93
CA PRO A 37 0.57 18.58 -18.32
C PRO A 37 1.48 19.24 -17.29
N ALA A 38 2.51 19.95 -17.78
CA ALA A 38 3.41 20.70 -16.90
C ALA A 38 2.69 21.83 -16.14
N ALA A 39 1.63 22.39 -16.73
CA ALA A 39 0.82 23.45 -16.13
C ALA A 39 0.09 23.04 -14.85
N SER A 40 -0.28 21.76 -14.70
CA SER A 40 -0.88 21.19 -13.49
C SER A 40 0.15 20.66 -12.48
N GLY A 41 1.42 21.06 -12.60
CA GLY A 41 2.53 20.52 -11.80
C GLY A 41 3.04 19.17 -12.29
N GLY A 42 2.37 18.56 -13.27
CA GLY A 42 2.79 17.35 -13.94
C GLY A 42 3.16 16.20 -13.00
N TYR A 43 4.24 15.49 -13.32
CA TYR A 43 4.76 14.41 -12.48
C TYR A 43 5.31 14.90 -11.12
N GLY A 44 5.59 16.20 -10.96
CA GLY A 44 6.07 16.78 -9.69
C GLY A 44 5.08 16.57 -8.56
N VAL A 45 3.78 16.78 -8.81
CA VAL A 45 2.70 16.54 -7.82
C VAL A 45 2.71 15.08 -7.37
N VAL A 46 2.73 14.15 -8.32
CA VAL A 46 2.76 12.71 -8.04
C VAL A 46 3.96 12.33 -7.19
N SER A 47 5.15 12.78 -7.59
CA SER A 47 6.41 12.48 -6.89
C SER A 47 6.42 13.04 -5.48
N ASN A 48 5.94 14.26 -5.28
CA ASN A 48 5.90 14.92 -3.98
C ASN A 48 4.93 14.21 -3.02
N VAL A 49 3.71 13.93 -3.47
CA VAL A 49 2.72 13.20 -2.66
C VAL A 49 3.23 11.81 -2.29
N TYR A 50 3.86 11.07 -3.20
CA TYR A 50 4.47 9.78 -2.88
C TYR A 50 5.64 9.88 -1.89
N ALA A 51 6.40 10.96 -1.90
CA ALA A 51 7.47 11.17 -0.92
C ALA A 51 6.89 11.30 0.50
N TYR A 52 5.82 12.09 0.68
CA TYR A 52 5.11 12.17 1.96
C TYR A 52 4.54 10.82 2.40
N THR A 53 3.91 10.09 1.49
CA THR A 53 3.32 8.77 1.80
C THR A 53 4.38 7.77 2.23
N ALA A 54 5.57 7.78 1.63
CA ALA A 54 6.66 6.90 2.02
C ALA A 54 7.15 7.16 3.45
N LEU A 55 7.25 8.43 3.86
CA LEU A 55 7.60 8.80 5.23
C LEU A 55 6.54 8.37 6.24
N ILE A 56 5.27 8.65 5.93
CA ILE A 56 4.14 8.31 6.81
C ILE A 56 3.99 6.80 6.96
N LEU A 57 4.19 6.04 5.87
CA LEU A 57 4.14 4.57 5.91
C LEU A 57 5.14 3.99 6.92
N VAL A 58 6.38 4.51 6.95
CA VAL A 58 7.39 4.09 7.92
C VAL A 58 6.95 4.40 9.35
N LEU A 59 6.39 5.58 9.58
CA LEU A 59 5.88 5.99 10.90
C LEU A 59 4.70 5.12 11.35
N LEU A 60 3.73 4.83 10.47
CA LEU A 60 2.55 4.03 10.81
C LEU A 60 2.87 2.55 11.05
N THR A 61 3.85 1.99 10.34
CA THR A 61 4.27 0.61 10.59
C THR A 61 5.00 0.44 11.91
N PHE A 62 5.59 1.53 12.44
CA PHE A 62 6.22 1.61 13.76
C PHE A 62 7.20 0.46 14.04
N GLY A 63 7.92 -0.04 13.03
CA GLY A 63 8.81 -1.19 13.18
C GLY A 63 8.12 -2.51 13.57
N MET A 64 6.77 -2.53 13.65
CA MET A 64 6.00 -3.66 14.16
C MET A 64 6.22 -4.95 13.35
N GLU A 65 6.60 -4.84 12.08
CA GLU A 65 7.00 -6.00 11.28
C GLU A 65 8.22 -6.72 11.88
N THR A 66 9.24 -5.97 12.29
CA THR A 66 10.45 -6.52 12.92
C THR A 66 10.11 -7.09 14.30
N GLY A 67 9.28 -6.37 15.07
CA GLY A 67 8.74 -6.83 16.34
C GLY A 67 7.98 -8.16 16.18
N PHE A 68 7.09 -8.26 15.20
CA PHE A 68 6.37 -9.49 14.87
C PHE A 68 7.33 -10.67 14.65
N PHE A 69 8.33 -10.54 13.77
CA PHE A 69 9.29 -11.63 13.50
C PHE A 69 10.07 -12.04 14.74
N ARG A 70 10.50 -11.09 15.55
CA ARG A 70 11.25 -11.40 16.78
C ARG A 70 10.42 -12.19 17.77
N PHE A 71 9.21 -11.73 18.07
CA PHE A 71 8.37 -12.36 19.08
C PHE A 71 7.70 -13.64 18.58
N ALA A 72 7.30 -13.73 17.29
CA ALA A 72 6.71 -14.94 16.72
C ALA A 72 7.69 -16.12 16.60
N ASN A 73 9.01 -15.86 16.61
CA ASN A 73 10.03 -16.91 16.59
C ASN A 73 10.53 -17.29 17.99
N LYS A 74 10.04 -16.67 19.06
CA LYS A 74 10.36 -17.11 20.43
C LYS A 74 9.55 -18.34 20.80
N SER A 75 10.19 -19.29 21.49
CA SER A 75 9.59 -20.55 21.93
C SER A 75 8.51 -20.39 22.99
N ASP A 76 8.54 -19.31 23.76
CA ASP A 76 7.66 -19.00 24.88
C ASP A 76 6.46 -18.13 24.50
N GLU A 77 6.34 -17.71 23.23
CA GLU A 77 5.23 -16.89 22.75
C GLU A 77 4.41 -17.63 21.70
N ASP A 78 3.10 -17.44 21.76
CA ASP A 78 2.17 -17.93 20.74
C ASP A 78 2.19 -16.98 19.52
N ALA A 79 2.71 -17.46 18.41
CA ALA A 79 2.79 -16.69 17.16
C ALA A 79 1.43 -16.15 16.69
N GLN A 80 0.32 -16.81 17.00
CA GLN A 80 -1.03 -16.33 16.67
C GLN A 80 -1.39 -15.10 17.52
N LYS A 81 -1.03 -15.09 18.81
CA LYS A 81 -1.23 -13.94 19.70
C LYS A 81 -0.35 -12.76 19.27
N VAL A 82 0.91 -13.04 18.90
CA VAL A 82 1.82 -12.01 18.37
C VAL A 82 1.24 -11.39 17.10
N TYR A 83 0.71 -12.22 16.19
CA TYR A 83 0.07 -11.77 14.97
C TYR A 83 -1.18 -10.91 15.24
N ALA A 84 -2.07 -11.38 16.11
CA ALA A 84 -3.26 -10.63 16.51
C ALA A 84 -2.93 -9.27 17.12
N ASN A 85 -1.95 -9.22 18.04
CA ASN A 85 -1.51 -7.97 18.64
C ASN A 85 -0.93 -6.99 17.60
N SER A 86 -0.08 -7.49 16.68
CA SER A 86 0.49 -6.66 15.62
C SER A 86 -0.60 -6.07 14.72
N LEU A 87 -1.60 -6.88 14.32
CA LEU A 87 -2.74 -6.44 13.51
C LEU A 87 -3.57 -5.37 14.24
N LEU A 88 -3.89 -5.60 15.52
CA LEU A 88 -4.68 -4.66 16.30
C LEU A 88 -3.95 -3.34 16.50
N PHE A 89 -2.65 -3.37 16.74
CA PHE A 89 -1.85 -2.16 16.94
C PHE A 89 -1.75 -1.34 15.65
N VAL A 90 -1.25 -1.95 14.56
CA VAL A 90 -1.07 -1.23 13.29
C VAL A 90 -2.42 -0.83 12.71
N GLY A 91 -3.44 -1.70 12.79
CA GLY A 91 -4.79 -1.38 12.35
C GLY A 91 -5.43 -0.23 13.13
N GLY A 92 -5.27 -0.23 14.47
CA GLY A 92 -5.75 0.85 15.32
C GLY A 92 -5.04 2.19 15.02
N LEU A 93 -3.71 2.14 14.84
CA LEU A 93 -2.92 3.32 14.49
C LEU A 93 -3.29 3.86 13.11
N SER A 94 -3.44 2.97 12.11
CA SER A 94 -3.88 3.34 10.76
C SER A 94 -5.27 3.96 10.74
N LEU A 95 -6.21 3.38 11.50
CA LEU A 95 -7.57 3.93 11.62
C LEU A 95 -7.56 5.31 12.28
N LEU A 96 -6.82 5.47 13.38
CA LEU A 96 -6.66 6.76 14.06
C LEU A 96 -6.08 7.81 13.10
N PHE A 97 -5.05 7.43 12.33
CA PHE A 97 -4.44 8.28 11.32
C PHE A 97 -5.45 8.74 10.27
N VAL A 98 -6.26 7.82 9.71
CA VAL A 98 -7.31 8.17 8.73
C VAL A 98 -8.31 9.15 9.36
N VAL A 99 -8.82 8.86 10.56
CA VAL A 99 -9.80 9.73 11.23
C VAL A 99 -9.24 11.14 11.45
N LEU A 100 -8.00 11.24 11.93
CA LEU A 100 -7.36 12.55 12.17
C LEU A 100 -7.13 13.30 10.85
N CYS A 101 -6.57 12.64 9.82
CA CYS A 101 -6.31 13.29 8.54
C CYS A 101 -7.60 13.72 7.83
N MET A 102 -8.66 12.90 7.91
CA MET A 102 -9.96 13.27 7.33
C MET A 102 -10.66 14.42 8.09
N ALA A 103 -10.53 14.44 9.44
CA ALA A 103 -11.05 15.55 10.24
C ALA A 103 -10.37 16.89 9.93
N PHE A 104 -9.10 16.87 9.57
CA PHE A 104 -8.29 18.04 9.24
C PHE A 104 -7.88 18.09 7.75
N LEU A 105 -8.69 17.53 6.85
CA LEU A 105 -8.32 17.36 5.44
C LEU A 105 -8.00 18.69 4.74
N HIS A 106 -8.86 19.70 4.87
CA HIS A 106 -8.64 21.01 4.22
C HIS A 106 -7.40 21.75 4.76
N PRO A 107 -7.20 21.91 6.08
CA PRO A 107 -5.96 22.48 6.60
C PRO A 107 -4.72 21.68 6.20
N LEU A 108 -4.82 20.34 6.15
CA LEU A 108 -3.72 19.47 5.77
C LEU A 108 -3.36 19.62 4.28
N SER A 109 -4.36 19.68 3.39
CA SER A 109 -4.13 19.88 1.96
C SER A 109 -3.53 21.27 1.67
N ALA A 110 -3.96 22.31 2.39
CA ALA A 110 -3.37 23.64 2.29
C ALA A 110 -1.92 23.67 2.78
N LEU A 111 -1.62 22.97 3.89
CA LEU A 111 -0.25 22.85 4.43
C LEU A 111 0.69 22.12 3.45
N LEU A 112 0.17 21.14 2.72
CA LEU A 112 0.91 20.35 1.74
C LEU A 112 0.97 21.04 0.35
N GLU A 113 0.44 22.26 0.23
CA GLU A 113 0.39 23.06 -1.00
C GLU A 113 -0.55 22.51 -2.09
N TYR A 114 -1.61 21.77 -1.68
CA TYR A 114 -2.67 21.25 -2.57
C TYR A 114 -4.07 21.68 -2.11
N PRO A 115 -4.36 22.99 -1.89
CA PRO A 115 -5.65 23.45 -1.39
C PRO A 115 -6.81 23.15 -2.35
N ASP A 116 -6.54 23.14 -3.68
CA ASP A 116 -7.55 22.91 -4.71
C ASP A 116 -7.83 21.42 -4.94
N HIS A 117 -6.96 20.52 -4.42
CA HIS A 117 -7.07 19.08 -4.58
C HIS A 117 -6.95 18.32 -3.26
N PRO A 118 -7.85 18.57 -2.28
CA PRO A 118 -7.86 17.82 -1.03
C PRO A 118 -8.15 16.31 -1.23
N ASP A 119 -8.81 15.97 -2.33
CA ASP A 119 -9.08 14.60 -2.75
C ASP A 119 -7.81 13.78 -3.01
N TYR A 120 -6.75 14.36 -3.53
CA TYR A 120 -5.44 13.68 -3.69
C TYR A 120 -4.90 13.23 -2.33
N ILE A 121 -4.96 14.14 -1.35
CA ILE A 121 -4.49 13.86 0.01
C ILE A 121 -5.39 12.82 0.68
N ALA A 122 -6.72 12.93 0.53
CA ALA A 122 -7.67 11.96 1.07
C ALA A 122 -7.42 10.54 0.53
N MET A 123 -7.25 10.39 -0.79
CA MET A 123 -6.94 9.10 -1.40
C MET A 123 -5.64 8.51 -0.88
N MET A 124 -4.58 9.34 -0.78
CA MET A 124 -3.28 8.85 -0.32
C MET A 124 -3.25 8.55 1.17
N VAL A 125 -4.01 9.25 1.99
CA VAL A 125 -4.23 8.89 3.40
C VAL A 125 -4.84 7.48 3.50
N CYS A 126 -5.85 7.17 2.69
CA CYS A 126 -6.45 5.84 2.65
C CYS A 126 -5.45 4.78 2.15
N VAL A 127 -4.69 5.06 1.09
CA VAL A 127 -3.66 4.15 0.56
C VAL A 127 -2.62 3.83 1.62
N VAL A 128 -2.05 4.84 2.27
CA VAL A 128 -1.02 4.63 3.32
C VAL A 128 -1.57 3.83 4.49
N ALA A 129 -2.80 4.09 4.91
CA ALA A 129 -3.44 3.34 5.99
C ALA A 129 -3.66 1.86 5.62
N LEU A 130 -4.11 1.58 4.39
CA LEU A 130 -4.26 0.22 3.88
C LEU A 130 -2.91 -0.48 3.77
N ASP A 131 -1.90 0.17 3.20
CA ASP A 131 -0.58 -0.41 2.98
C ASP A 131 0.16 -0.67 4.31
N SER A 132 0.03 0.23 5.29
CA SER A 132 0.60 0.01 6.62
C SER A 132 -0.07 -1.16 7.35
N PHE A 133 -1.40 -1.28 7.27
CA PHE A 133 -2.10 -2.44 7.83
C PHE A 133 -1.64 -3.75 7.16
N GLN A 134 -1.52 -3.75 5.84
CA GLN A 134 -1.16 -4.93 5.05
C GLN A 134 0.28 -5.40 5.28
N CYS A 135 1.17 -4.57 5.85
CA CYS A 135 2.54 -4.99 6.16
C CYS A 135 2.57 -6.20 7.11
N ILE A 136 1.61 -6.30 8.04
CA ILE A 136 1.52 -7.41 9.01
C ILE A 136 1.07 -8.72 8.35
N PRO A 137 -0.02 -8.79 7.54
CA PRO A 137 -0.33 -9.97 6.73
C PRO A 137 0.81 -10.41 5.80
N PHE A 138 1.52 -9.48 5.18
CA PHE A 138 2.72 -9.80 4.39
C PHE A 138 3.83 -10.41 5.25
N ALA A 139 4.09 -9.87 6.44
CA ALA A 139 5.03 -10.44 7.39
C ALA A 139 4.62 -11.86 7.82
N TYR A 140 3.32 -12.07 8.05
CA TYR A 140 2.78 -13.39 8.40
C TYR A 140 2.94 -14.42 7.27
N LEU A 141 2.73 -14.03 5.99
CA LEU A 141 3.01 -14.91 4.86
C LEU A 141 4.48 -15.33 4.80
N ARG A 142 5.41 -14.41 5.11
CA ARG A 142 6.84 -14.74 5.19
C ARG A 142 7.15 -15.67 6.36
N TYR A 143 6.56 -15.41 7.52
CA TYR A 143 6.68 -16.29 8.70
C TYR A 143 6.18 -17.71 8.39
N LYS A 144 5.03 -17.83 7.72
CA LYS A 144 4.45 -19.12 7.29
C LYS A 144 5.15 -19.76 6.09
N LYS A 145 6.24 -19.19 5.58
CA LYS A 145 7.00 -19.65 4.42
C LYS A 145 6.12 -19.89 3.18
N ARG A 146 5.27 -18.89 2.86
CA ARG A 146 4.39 -18.88 1.68
C ARG A 146 4.86 -17.88 0.61
N PRO A 147 6.07 -18.09 0.00
CA PRO A 147 6.67 -17.11 -0.91
C PRO A 147 5.85 -16.88 -2.18
N VAL A 148 5.24 -17.95 -2.72
CA VAL A 148 4.44 -17.85 -3.95
C VAL A 148 3.21 -16.96 -3.75
N LYS A 149 2.47 -17.13 -2.64
CA LYS A 149 1.32 -16.29 -2.32
C LYS A 149 1.74 -14.83 -2.11
N PHE A 150 2.84 -14.60 -1.38
CA PHE A 150 3.42 -13.28 -1.18
C PHE A 150 3.75 -12.59 -2.51
N ALA A 151 4.49 -13.28 -3.39
CA ALA A 151 4.89 -12.75 -4.69
C ALA A 151 3.67 -12.51 -5.60
N ALA A 152 2.71 -13.44 -5.64
CA ALA A 152 1.50 -13.32 -6.43
C ALA A 152 0.68 -12.07 -6.04
N ILE A 153 0.44 -11.86 -4.74
CA ILE A 153 -0.31 -10.69 -4.26
C ILE A 153 0.42 -9.39 -4.63
N LYS A 154 1.74 -9.32 -4.42
CA LYS A 154 2.53 -8.14 -4.79
C LYS A 154 2.51 -7.86 -6.29
N LEU A 155 2.74 -8.88 -7.10
CA LEU A 155 2.77 -8.71 -8.55
C LEU A 155 1.39 -8.37 -9.13
N LEU A 156 0.32 -8.98 -8.60
CA LEU A 156 -1.06 -8.62 -9.00
C LEU A 156 -1.37 -7.16 -8.68
N ASN A 157 -0.98 -6.66 -7.50
CA ASN A 157 -1.15 -5.25 -7.15
C ASN A 157 -0.40 -4.34 -8.14
N ILE A 158 0.87 -4.63 -8.43
CA ILE A 158 1.70 -3.81 -9.30
C ILE A 158 1.19 -3.83 -10.75
N ILE A 159 0.92 -5.03 -11.29
CA ILE A 159 0.40 -5.18 -12.65
C ILE A 159 -0.97 -4.51 -12.77
N GLY A 160 -1.86 -4.71 -11.80
CA GLY A 160 -3.15 -4.06 -11.78
C GLY A 160 -3.05 -2.53 -11.73
N ASN A 161 -2.14 -1.99 -10.90
CA ASN A 161 -1.88 -0.55 -10.86
C ASN A 161 -1.37 -0.01 -12.19
N ILE A 162 -0.45 -0.73 -12.86
CA ILE A 162 0.03 -0.36 -14.19
C ILE A 162 -1.11 -0.37 -15.20
N LEU A 163 -1.92 -1.43 -15.23
CA LEU A 163 -3.05 -1.54 -16.16
C LEU A 163 -4.09 -0.44 -15.96
N LEU A 164 -4.40 -0.10 -14.71
CA LEU A 164 -5.30 1.02 -14.40
C LEU A 164 -4.72 2.36 -14.83
N ASN A 165 -3.44 2.59 -14.60
CA ASN A 165 -2.77 3.81 -15.07
C ASN A 165 -2.78 3.90 -16.61
N LEU A 166 -2.48 2.82 -17.33
CA LEU A 166 -2.57 2.78 -18.78
C LEU A 166 -4.01 3.03 -19.26
N PHE A 167 -4.98 2.44 -18.57
CA PHE A 167 -6.40 2.63 -18.88
C PHE A 167 -6.80 4.11 -18.73
N PHE A 168 -6.57 4.72 -17.57
CA PHE A 168 -6.99 6.10 -17.32
C PHE A 168 -6.18 7.14 -18.11
N LEU A 169 -4.89 6.90 -18.33
CA LEU A 169 -4.00 7.89 -18.94
C LEU A 169 -3.85 7.75 -20.47
N LEU A 170 -4.17 6.59 -21.06
CA LEU A 170 -4.07 6.36 -22.50
C LEU A 170 -5.40 5.96 -23.12
N VAL A 171 -6.09 4.96 -22.55
CA VAL A 171 -7.32 4.43 -23.15
C VAL A 171 -8.48 5.40 -22.97
N CYS A 172 -8.68 5.96 -21.78
CA CYS A 172 -9.76 6.92 -21.54
C CYS A 172 -9.64 8.19 -22.38
N PRO A 173 -8.47 8.86 -22.50
CA PRO A 173 -8.32 10.00 -23.41
C PRO A 173 -8.62 9.65 -24.88
N TRP A 174 -8.18 8.48 -25.33
CA TRP A 174 -8.49 8.01 -26.68
C TRP A 174 -10.00 7.78 -26.87
N LEU A 175 -10.67 7.15 -25.89
CA LEU A 175 -12.13 6.95 -25.92
C LEU A 175 -12.88 8.28 -25.82
N ASP A 176 -12.39 9.25 -25.09
CA ASP A 176 -13.00 10.58 -24.96
C ASP A 176 -13.08 11.31 -26.30
N VAL A 177 -12.06 11.12 -27.16
CA VAL A 177 -12.04 11.69 -28.51
C VAL A 177 -12.97 10.94 -29.48
N TYR A 178 -13.02 9.60 -29.43
CA TYR A 178 -13.71 8.79 -30.44
C TYR A 178 -15.08 8.26 -29.99
N ALA A 179 -15.33 8.19 -28.69
CA ALA A 179 -16.54 7.61 -28.09
C ALA A 179 -16.90 8.32 -26.78
N HIS A 180 -16.98 9.64 -26.79
CA HIS A 180 -17.18 10.49 -25.62
C HIS A 180 -18.31 10.01 -24.69
N GLU A 181 -19.46 9.64 -25.25
CA GLU A 181 -20.61 9.17 -24.45
C GLU A 181 -20.30 7.96 -23.58
N THR A 182 -19.31 7.14 -23.95
CA THR A 182 -18.94 5.92 -23.21
C THR A 182 -18.18 6.22 -21.93
N VAL A 183 -17.41 7.29 -21.90
CA VAL A 183 -16.50 7.60 -20.80
C VAL A 183 -16.85 8.88 -20.03
N SER A 184 -17.65 9.76 -20.60
CA SER A 184 -17.98 11.08 -20.04
C SER A 184 -18.61 11.04 -18.65
N TRP A 185 -19.24 9.92 -18.24
CA TRP A 185 -19.86 9.77 -16.93
C TRP A 185 -18.87 9.51 -15.79
N PHE A 186 -17.63 9.08 -16.07
CA PHE A 186 -16.60 8.81 -15.04
C PHE A 186 -15.24 9.44 -15.35
N TYR A 187 -14.99 9.87 -16.59
CA TYR A 187 -13.70 10.39 -17.01
C TYR A 187 -13.74 11.91 -17.20
N ASN A 188 -12.77 12.59 -16.59
CA ASN A 188 -12.54 14.02 -16.74
C ASN A 188 -11.10 14.24 -17.22
N PRO A 189 -10.89 14.83 -18.42
CA PRO A 189 -9.57 15.08 -18.98
C PRO A 189 -8.67 15.98 -18.11
N ASP A 190 -9.25 16.84 -17.28
CA ASP A 190 -8.51 17.75 -16.39
C ASP A 190 -8.04 17.06 -15.09
N TYR A 191 -8.48 15.81 -14.84
CA TYR A 191 -8.21 15.09 -13.58
C TYR A 191 -7.13 14.00 -13.71
N LEU A 192 -6.20 14.13 -14.68
CA LEU A 192 -5.22 13.08 -15.00
C LEU A 192 -4.36 12.66 -13.80
N VAL A 193 -3.88 13.61 -13.00
CA VAL A 193 -3.10 13.34 -11.78
C VAL A 193 -3.91 12.55 -10.76
N GLY A 194 -5.18 12.89 -10.59
CA GLY A 194 -6.08 12.19 -9.66
C GLY A 194 -6.27 10.72 -10.00
N TYR A 195 -6.32 10.37 -11.30
CA TYR A 195 -6.46 8.96 -11.69
C TYR A 195 -5.28 8.08 -11.31
N ILE A 196 -4.09 8.63 -11.13
CA ILE A 196 -2.94 7.90 -10.59
C ILE A 196 -3.22 7.49 -9.14
N PHE A 197 -3.74 8.41 -8.34
CA PHE A 197 -4.09 8.14 -6.94
C PHE A 197 -5.31 7.22 -6.82
N VAL A 198 -6.31 7.38 -7.69
CA VAL A 198 -7.46 6.47 -7.80
C VAL A 198 -7.00 5.04 -8.13
N SER A 199 -6.10 4.87 -9.09
CA SER A 199 -5.55 3.56 -9.46
C SER A 199 -4.86 2.89 -8.28
N ASN A 200 -4.07 3.64 -7.54
CA ASN A 200 -3.40 3.16 -6.33
C ASN A 200 -4.39 2.75 -5.25
N LEU A 201 -5.39 3.59 -4.98
CA LEU A 201 -6.40 3.31 -3.97
C LEU A 201 -7.21 2.05 -4.30
N ILE A 202 -7.64 1.91 -5.56
CA ILE A 202 -8.35 0.72 -6.03
C ILE A 202 -7.47 -0.53 -5.80
N MET A 203 -6.21 -0.48 -6.17
CA MET A 203 -5.34 -1.66 -6.05
C MET A 203 -4.96 -1.98 -4.61
N SER A 204 -4.71 -1.00 -3.75
CA SER A 204 -4.48 -1.22 -2.32
C SER A 204 -5.72 -1.78 -1.63
N ALA A 205 -6.92 -1.32 -2.01
CA ALA A 205 -8.18 -1.86 -1.50
C ALA A 205 -8.43 -3.31 -1.99
N LEU A 206 -8.24 -3.57 -3.28
CA LEU A 206 -8.37 -4.93 -3.84
C LEU A 206 -7.38 -5.90 -3.22
N GLN A 207 -6.16 -5.47 -2.95
CA GLN A 207 -5.14 -6.27 -2.30
C GLN A 207 -5.58 -6.79 -0.92
N MET A 208 -6.38 -6.00 -0.20
CA MET A 208 -6.92 -6.39 1.11
C MET A 208 -7.77 -7.67 1.05
N PHE A 209 -8.51 -7.89 -0.05
CA PHE A 209 -9.32 -9.09 -0.22
C PHE A 209 -8.50 -10.38 -0.27
N PHE A 210 -7.26 -10.32 -0.78
CA PHE A 210 -6.38 -11.48 -0.84
C PHE A 210 -5.86 -11.91 0.55
N PHE A 211 -5.94 -11.04 1.55
CA PHE A 211 -5.57 -11.34 2.93
C PHE A 211 -6.74 -11.84 3.79
N ILE A 212 -7.97 -11.91 3.28
CA ILE A 212 -9.11 -12.41 4.04
C ILE A 212 -8.83 -13.77 4.68
N PRO A 213 -8.16 -14.75 4.02
CA PRO A 213 -7.85 -16.03 4.66
C PRO A 213 -6.90 -15.91 5.86
N GLU A 214 -5.95 -14.96 5.83
CA GLU A 214 -5.01 -14.70 6.92
C GLU A 214 -5.64 -13.91 8.08
N LEU A 215 -6.72 -13.18 7.81
CA LEU A 215 -7.48 -12.43 8.81
C LEU A 215 -8.56 -13.29 9.47
N ARG A 216 -9.07 -14.31 8.76
CA ARG A 216 -10.07 -15.24 9.31
C ARG A 216 -9.43 -16.18 10.33
N GLY A 217 -10.12 -16.41 11.44
CA GLY A 217 -9.67 -17.33 12.49
C GLY A 217 -8.62 -16.73 13.45
N VAL A 218 -8.33 -15.45 13.32
CA VAL A 218 -7.50 -14.72 14.29
C VAL A 218 -8.34 -14.39 15.51
N SER A 219 -7.85 -14.73 16.70
CA SER A 219 -8.45 -14.28 17.96
C SER A 219 -8.04 -12.84 18.24
N TYR A 220 -8.91 -11.88 17.91
CA TYR A 220 -8.67 -10.45 18.08
C TYR A 220 -8.78 -10.03 19.55
N ARG A 221 -7.95 -10.65 20.41
CA ARG A 221 -7.80 -10.28 21.83
C ARG A 221 -6.44 -9.67 22.03
N MET A 222 -6.41 -8.41 22.48
CA MET A 222 -5.16 -7.72 22.78
C MET A 222 -4.57 -8.23 24.10
N ASP A 223 -3.37 -8.78 24.04
CA ASP A 223 -2.54 -9.04 25.21
C ASP A 223 -1.70 -7.78 25.50
N LYS A 224 -2.10 -7.03 26.53
CA LYS A 224 -1.47 -5.74 26.87
C LYS A 224 -0.01 -5.89 27.32
N VAL A 225 0.34 -7.03 27.96
CA VAL A 225 1.70 -7.27 28.42
C VAL A 225 2.61 -7.56 27.24
N LEU A 226 2.18 -8.44 26.34
CA LEU A 226 2.90 -8.75 25.11
C LEU A 226 3.01 -7.49 24.24
N MET A 227 1.93 -6.73 24.06
CA MET A 227 1.93 -5.49 23.28
C MET A 227 2.94 -4.49 23.81
N LYS A 228 2.99 -4.24 25.12
CA LYS A 228 3.97 -3.33 25.72
C LYS A 228 5.41 -3.75 25.44
N ARG A 229 5.69 -5.07 25.50
CA ARG A 229 7.03 -5.60 25.17
C ARG A 229 7.36 -5.44 23.68
N MET A 230 6.38 -5.61 22.81
CA MET A 230 6.56 -5.42 21.36
C MET A 230 6.83 -3.95 21.03
N ILE A 231 6.04 -3.02 21.55
CA ILE A 231 6.21 -1.57 21.33
C ILE A 231 7.57 -1.08 21.87
N ASN A 232 8.00 -1.54 23.03
CA ASN A 232 9.30 -1.13 23.60
C ASN A 232 10.49 -1.64 22.77
N TYR A 233 10.26 -2.61 21.90
CA TYR A 233 11.30 -3.17 21.02
C TYR A 233 11.28 -2.54 19.61
N SER A 234 10.10 -2.15 19.11
CA SER A 234 9.90 -1.57 17.78
C SER A 234 10.36 -0.13 17.73
#